data_bbf785d69feba5edcf4a06cf876bfa78
#
_entry.id   bbf785d69feba5edcf4a06cf876bfa78
#
_cell.length_a   1.000
_cell.length_b   1.000
_cell.length_c   1.000
_cell.angle_alpha   90.00
_cell.angle_beta   90.00
_cell.angle_gamma   90.00
#
_symmetry.space_group_name_H-M   'P 1'
#
loop_
_entity.id
_entity.type
_entity.pdbx_description
1 polymer ?
#
loop_
_entity_poly.entity_id
_entity_poly.type
_entity_poly.pdbx_seq_one_letter_code
_entity_poly.pdbx_strand_id
1 'polypeptide(L)'
;MNKHQYPPRNLTAPEIENLLSYIPPCPAYHEWFKIIIAVCHELGDEVEAERILTRWSPDYGQRTTKSVIKSLHGNYQYKAGTLIRYAGQNGYTK
;
A
#
# COMPACT_ATOMS: atom_id res chain seq x y z
N MET A 1 -24.41 -11.38 -1.46
CA MET A 1 -23.90 -10.98 -1.18
C MET A 1 -23.17 -11.09 -0.58
N ASN A 2 -22.64 -11.15 -0.64
CA ASN A 2 -21.95 -11.12 -0.01
C ASN A 2 -21.54 -10.56 0.59
N LYS A 3 -21.68 -10.30 0.87
CA LYS A 3 -21.46 -9.83 1.47
C LYS A 3 -20.73 -9.61 2.35
N HIS A 4 -20.62 -9.79 2.62
CA HIS A 4 -19.88 -9.56 3.65
C HIS A 4 -18.53 -9.55 3.39
N GLN A 5 -18.25 -9.64 2.40
CA GLN A 5 -17.06 -9.35 2.05
C GLN A 5 -17.02 -7.94 1.86
N TYR A 6 -16.13 -7.22 2.50
CA TYR A 6 -15.99 -5.83 2.28
C TYR A 6 -15.28 -5.71 0.98
N PRO A 7 -15.86 -5.09 -0.02
CA PRO A 7 -15.11 -4.83 -1.23
C PRO A 7 -13.94 -3.94 -0.87
N PRO A 8 -12.87 -3.95 -1.65
CA PRO A 8 -11.82 -2.98 -1.45
C PRO A 8 -12.44 -1.61 -1.55
N ARG A 9 -11.88 -0.64 -0.88
CA ARG A 9 -12.40 0.70 -0.98
C ARG A 9 -12.21 1.26 -2.35
N ASN A 10 -11.40 0.60 -3.16
CA ASN A 10 -11.14 1.01 -4.53
C ASN A 10 -10.57 2.41 -4.56
N LEU A 11 -9.62 2.67 -3.70
CA LEU A 11 -8.92 3.93 -3.75
C LEU A 11 -8.27 4.05 -5.12
N THR A 12 -8.37 5.22 -5.70
CA THR A 12 -7.74 5.45 -6.99
C THR A 12 -6.25 5.66 -6.80
N ALA A 13 -5.49 5.55 -7.90
CA ALA A 13 -4.05 5.77 -7.83
C ALA A 13 -3.73 7.16 -7.26
N PRO A 14 -4.38 8.26 -7.69
CA PRO A 14 -4.08 9.55 -7.09
C PRO A 14 -4.38 9.61 -5.60
N GLU A 15 -5.43 8.93 -5.14
CA GLU A 15 -5.73 8.91 -3.71
C GLU A 15 -4.66 8.18 -2.93
N ILE A 16 -4.17 7.07 -3.48
CA ILE A 16 -3.12 6.31 -2.84
C ILE A 16 -1.83 7.13 -2.81
N GLU A 17 -1.50 7.79 -3.90
CA GLU A 17 -0.31 8.62 -3.94
C GLU A 17 -0.40 9.75 -2.92
N ASN A 18 -1.59 10.32 -2.75
CA ASN A 18 -1.78 11.34 -1.76
C ASN A 18 -1.53 10.82 -0.35
N LEU A 19 -2.08 9.64 -0.03
CA LEU A 19 -1.85 9.04 1.28
C LEU A 19 -0.37 8.75 1.50
N LEU A 20 0.29 8.20 0.50
CA LEU A 20 1.72 7.88 0.61
C LEU A 20 2.56 9.13 0.81
N SER A 21 2.10 10.27 0.30
CA SER A 21 2.87 11.50 0.46
C SER A 21 2.97 11.93 1.93
N TYR A 22 2.11 11.40 2.79
CA TYR A 22 2.18 11.68 4.22
C TYR A 22 3.02 10.67 4.97
N ILE A 23 3.40 9.58 4.32
CA ILE A 23 4.13 8.51 4.99
C ILE A 23 5.59 8.58 4.57
N PRO A 24 6.53 8.62 5.53
CA PRO A 24 7.94 8.65 5.17
C PRO A 24 8.30 7.46 4.29
N PRO A 25 9.18 7.63 3.31
CA PRO A 25 9.50 6.53 2.39
C PRO A 25 10.31 5.41 3.00
N CYS A 26 10.81 5.59 4.21
CA CYS A 26 11.55 4.54 4.90
C CYS A 26 10.97 4.27 6.26
N PRO A 27 9.74 3.76 6.35
CA PRO A 27 9.17 3.41 7.66
C PRO A 27 9.84 2.13 8.16
N ALA A 28 9.46 1.67 9.34
CA ALA A 28 9.95 0.39 9.83
C ALA A 28 9.60 -0.70 8.81
N TYR A 29 10.43 -1.73 8.75
CA TYR A 29 10.28 -2.75 7.71
C TYR A 29 8.88 -3.36 7.69
N HIS A 30 8.35 -3.70 8.86
CA HIS A 30 7.02 -4.33 8.87
C HIS A 30 5.93 -3.36 8.45
N GLU A 31 6.12 -2.07 8.67
CA GLU A 31 5.16 -1.07 8.20
C GLU A 31 5.23 -0.94 6.70
N TRP A 32 6.45 -0.93 6.16
CA TRP A 32 6.66 -0.87 4.73
C TRP A 32 5.99 -2.05 4.03
N PHE A 33 6.16 -3.23 4.62
CA PHE A 33 5.58 -4.45 4.08
C PHE A 33 4.05 -4.37 4.06
N LYS A 34 3.45 -3.90 5.15
CA LYS A 34 2.00 -3.77 5.23
C LYS A 34 1.46 -2.75 4.23
N ILE A 35 2.21 -1.67 4.03
CA ILE A 35 1.81 -0.64 3.09
C ILE A 35 1.79 -1.20 1.67
N ILE A 36 2.79 -1.99 1.31
CA ILE A 36 2.82 -2.61 0.00
C ILE A 36 1.60 -3.49 -0.21
N ILE A 37 1.28 -4.30 0.79
CA ILE A 37 0.11 -5.18 0.69
C ILE A 37 -1.17 -4.38 0.52
N ALA A 38 -1.32 -3.31 1.29
CA ALA A 38 -2.52 -2.50 1.23
C ALA A 38 -2.69 -1.84 -0.13
N VAL A 39 -1.60 -1.34 -0.71
CA VAL A 39 -1.67 -0.70 -2.02
C VAL A 39 -2.06 -1.74 -3.08
N CYS A 40 -1.47 -2.92 -3.02
CA CYS A 40 -1.83 -3.97 -3.97
C CYS A 40 -3.29 -4.35 -3.86
N HIS A 41 -3.80 -4.44 -2.62
CA HIS A 41 -5.19 -4.78 -2.41
C HIS A 41 -6.12 -3.74 -3.02
N GLU A 42 -5.82 -2.47 -2.78
CA GLU A 42 -6.72 -1.41 -3.21
C GLU A 42 -6.72 -1.21 -4.72
N LEU A 43 -5.55 -1.32 -5.35
CA LEU A 43 -5.47 -1.14 -6.79
C LEU A 43 -5.91 -2.36 -7.57
N GLY A 44 -5.67 -3.54 -7.03
CA GLY A 44 -5.98 -4.76 -7.74
C GLY A 44 -5.13 -4.96 -8.98
N ASP A 45 -4.04 -4.22 -9.12
CA ASP A 45 -3.18 -4.25 -10.28
C ASP A 45 -1.75 -4.15 -9.79
N GLU A 46 -1.03 -5.26 -9.87
CA GLU A 46 0.31 -5.32 -9.32
C GLU A 46 1.31 -4.45 -10.07
N VAL A 47 1.10 -4.28 -11.36
CA VAL A 47 1.99 -3.44 -12.15
C VAL A 47 1.87 -1.98 -11.72
N GLU A 48 0.62 -1.52 -11.57
CA GLU A 48 0.38 -0.15 -11.13
C GLU A 48 0.86 0.05 -9.70
N ALA A 49 0.63 -0.94 -8.85
CA ALA A 49 1.07 -0.87 -7.46
C ALA A 49 2.58 -0.76 -7.38
N GLU A 50 3.28 -1.56 -8.18
CA GLU A 50 4.74 -1.51 -8.19
C GLU A 50 5.23 -0.13 -8.63
N ARG A 51 4.60 0.43 -9.65
CA ARG A 51 4.99 1.74 -10.16
C ARG A 51 4.86 2.82 -9.09
N ILE A 52 3.73 2.83 -8.42
CA ILE A 52 3.46 3.85 -7.40
C ILE A 52 4.37 3.66 -6.19
N LEU A 53 4.51 2.42 -5.74
CA LEU A 53 5.32 2.13 -4.57
C LEU A 53 6.79 2.39 -4.81
N THR A 54 7.28 2.07 -6.00
CA THR A 54 8.67 2.32 -6.32
C THR A 54 8.97 3.81 -6.34
N ARG A 55 8.02 4.60 -6.80
CA ARG A 55 8.17 6.04 -6.79
C ARG A 55 8.21 6.58 -5.36
N TRP A 56 7.37 6.00 -4.49
CA TRP A 56 7.31 6.44 -3.10
C TRP A 56 8.56 5.98 -2.31
N SER A 57 8.97 4.73 -2.53
CA SER A 57 10.08 4.16 -1.77
C SER A 57 10.87 3.24 -2.70
N PRO A 58 11.85 3.80 -3.42
CA PRO A 58 12.55 3.02 -4.47
C PRO A 58 13.22 1.76 -3.97
N ASP A 59 13.88 1.84 -2.83
CA ASP A 59 14.59 0.70 -2.29
C ASP A 59 14.41 0.64 -0.80
N TYR A 60 14.32 -0.56 -0.26
CA TYR A 60 14.27 -0.71 1.17
C TYR A 60 15.22 -1.86 1.54
N GLY A 61 16.42 -1.52 1.93
CA GLY A 61 17.41 -2.50 2.30
C GLY A 61 17.68 -3.42 1.13
N GLN A 62 17.59 -4.71 1.37
CA GLN A 62 17.87 -5.71 0.36
C GLN A 62 16.63 -6.20 -0.36
N ARG A 63 15.46 -5.73 0.04
CA ARG A 63 14.23 -6.13 -0.60
C ARG A 63 13.76 -5.02 -1.52
N THR A 64 13.24 -5.39 -2.65
CA THR A 64 12.63 -4.43 -3.56
C THR A 64 11.13 -4.59 -3.49
N THR A 65 10.42 -3.53 -3.85
CA THR A 65 8.97 -3.57 -3.92
C THR A 65 8.52 -4.72 -4.80
N LYS A 66 9.16 -4.89 -5.94
CA LYS A 66 8.79 -5.94 -6.87
C LYS A 66 8.92 -7.32 -6.25
N SER A 67 10.01 -7.58 -5.52
CA SER A 67 10.20 -8.89 -4.93
C SER A 67 9.17 -9.17 -3.85
N VAL A 68 8.78 -8.15 -3.10
CA VAL A 68 7.75 -8.33 -2.08
C VAL A 68 6.42 -8.65 -2.72
N ILE A 69 6.03 -7.89 -3.75
CA ILE A 69 4.76 -8.12 -4.43
C ILE A 69 4.70 -9.54 -4.98
N LYS A 70 5.77 -10.00 -5.59
CA LYS A 70 5.81 -11.35 -6.13
C LYS A 70 5.65 -12.40 -5.04
N SER A 71 6.21 -12.16 -3.87
CA SER A 71 6.16 -13.14 -2.79
C SER A 71 4.78 -13.25 -2.17
N LEU A 72 3.89 -12.29 -2.43
CA LEU A 72 2.57 -12.30 -1.82
C LEU A 72 1.61 -13.27 -2.52
N HIS A 73 1.85 -13.56 -3.78
CA HIS A 73 1.00 -14.48 -4.55
C HIS A 73 -0.48 -14.10 -4.47
N GLY A 74 -0.77 -12.79 -4.47
CA GLY A 74 -2.14 -12.32 -4.44
C GLY A 74 -2.78 -12.32 -3.07
N ASN A 75 -2.01 -12.60 -2.02
CA ASN A 75 -2.55 -12.70 -0.68
C ASN A 75 -2.42 -11.34 0.02
N TYR A 76 -3.43 -10.50 -0.16
CA TYR A 76 -3.38 -9.12 0.33
C TYR A 76 -4.25 -8.97 1.57
N GLN A 77 -3.63 -9.07 2.74
CA GLN A 77 -4.34 -9.05 4.00
C GLN A 77 -4.66 -7.66 4.52
N TYR A 78 -3.97 -6.65 4.05
CA TYR A 78 -4.14 -5.29 4.56
C TYR A 78 -4.86 -4.44 3.53
N LYS A 79 -5.68 -3.51 4.00
CA LYS A 79 -6.57 -2.75 3.15
C LYS A 79 -6.35 -1.26 3.34
N ALA A 80 -7.24 -0.46 2.75
CA ALA A 80 -7.12 0.99 2.79
C ALA A 80 -6.95 1.55 4.20
N GLY A 81 -7.59 0.92 5.18
CA GLY A 81 -7.46 1.38 6.55
C GLY A 81 -6.03 1.44 7.05
N THR A 82 -5.18 0.52 6.57
CA THR A 82 -3.78 0.53 6.94
C THR A 82 -3.10 1.79 6.42
N LEU A 83 -3.37 2.15 5.16
CA LEU A 83 -2.78 3.35 4.57
C LEU A 83 -3.26 4.61 5.28
N ILE A 84 -4.56 4.67 5.54
CA ILE A 84 -5.15 5.84 6.18
C ILE A 84 -4.58 6.00 7.58
N ARG A 85 -4.40 4.90 8.29
CA ARG A 85 -3.86 4.95 9.63
C ARG A 85 -2.44 5.48 9.67
N TYR A 86 -1.58 4.97 8.77
CA TYR A 86 -0.20 5.44 8.76
C TYR A 86 -0.10 6.88 8.28
N ALA A 87 -0.90 7.25 7.28
CA ALA A 87 -0.91 8.64 6.83
C ALA A 87 -1.40 9.55 7.96
N GLY A 88 -2.41 9.10 8.71
CA GLY A 88 -2.93 9.88 9.82
C GLY A 88 -1.92 10.13 10.92
N GLN A 89 -1.02 9.17 11.13
CA GLN A 89 0.03 9.36 12.12
C GLN A 89 1.00 10.45 11.70
N ASN A 90 0.98 10.85 10.44
CA ASN A 90 1.90 11.83 9.89
C ASN A 90 1.19 13.07 9.38
N GLY A 91 -0.01 13.33 9.89
CA GLY A 91 -0.67 14.60 9.60
C GLY A 91 -1.82 14.56 8.61
N TYR A 92 -2.07 13.41 8.00
CA TYR A 92 -3.20 13.30 7.09
C TYR A 92 -4.50 13.43 7.87
N THR A 93 -5.40 14.29 7.41
CA THR A 93 -6.72 14.40 8.01
C THR A 93 -7.73 14.27 6.90
N LYS A 94 -8.76 13.46 7.19
CA LYS A 94 -9.71 13.18 6.19
C LYS A 94 -10.70 14.29 5.97
#